data_67f6ee2ce99e292e064c592381756b62
#
_entry.id   67f6ee2ce99e292e064c592381756b62
#
_cell.length_a   1.000
_cell.length_b   1.000
_cell.length_c   1.000
_cell.angle_alpha   90.00
_cell.angle_beta   90.00
_cell.angle_gamma   90.00
#
_symmetry.space_group_name_H-M   'P 1'
#
loop_
_entity.id
_entity.type
_entity.pdbx_description
1 polymer ?
#
loop_
_entity_poly.entity_id
_entity_poly.type
_entity_poly.pdbx_seq_one_letter_code
_entity_poly.pdbx_strand_id
1 'polypeptide(L)'
;ALSSAASDVYKRQCERFGCFWKLKEKKVKENYDVIVVGAGPAGIMTCYELYLKNSELEVLLIDKGHDVMNRHCPIKDKKIKQCPVHKDREPGCIPACSITDGFGGAGAYSDGKFNITSEFGGWLTDYLSNDEVEDVIHYVDNLYLKHGATKEITDPTTDKVKEIEHRGYAVGLKLLRAKVRHLGTEENLRIMTEMSNELKQHMDLQFKTSVQDILVEDHHATGIVLENGQTIHAKKVVLAPGRDGSAWLTKVLSNQGLKLYNNQVDIGVRVETSNIVMEEINKNLYEGKFVYNTSVGTKVRTFCSNPSGHVVIENHSGTMLANGHAYHDPKLGSKNTNFALLVSHTFSEPFNEPNEFAHEISRLANKLSNGSVIVQRYGDIKRGRRTTYKRLKEGYTEPTLPEAVPGDLGLVLPYNTMKSIIEMIEALDNVTPGIANEHTLLYGVEAKFYSARPKVRDGFESEIDDLYVAGDGAGLTRGLAQAGANGILVARHI
;
A
#
# COMPACT_ATOMS: atom_id res chain seq x y z
N ALA A 1 28.34 1.05 13.60
CA ALA A 1 28.54 0.40 14.93
C ALA A 1 27.27 0.36 15.82
N LEU A 2 26.22 1.10 15.50
CA LEU A 2 24.98 1.13 16.32
C LEU A 2 23.89 0.15 15.87
N SER A 3 23.96 -0.42 14.66
CA SER A 3 22.95 -1.39 14.18
C SER A 3 23.25 -2.85 14.60
N SER A 4 24.50 -3.18 14.89
CA SER A 4 24.87 -4.49 15.44
C SER A 4 24.49 -4.61 16.94
N ALA A 5 24.53 -3.49 17.67
CA ALA A 5 24.20 -3.47 19.09
C ALA A 5 22.71 -3.76 19.37
N ALA A 6 21.78 -3.27 18.53
CA ALA A 6 20.35 -3.55 18.69
C ALA A 6 20.02 -5.02 18.42
N SER A 7 20.65 -5.62 17.39
CA SER A 7 20.52 -7.07 17.10
C SER A 7 21.11 -7.94 18.23
N ASP A 8 22.24 -7.51 18.82
CA ASP A 8 22.91 -8.25 19.89
C ASP A 8 22.20 -8.08 21.26
N VAL A 9 21.55 -6.94 21.50
CA VAL A 9 20.71 -6.74 22.70
C VAL A 9 19.47 -7.61 22.63
N TYR A 10 18.85 -7.73 21.45
CA TYR A 10 17.68 -8.60 21.25
C TYR A 10 18.03 -10.09 21.35
N LYS A 11 19.19 -10.51 20.79
CA LYS A 11 19.70 -11.86 20.98
C LYS A 11 19.96 -12.19 22.46
N ARG A 12 20.61 -11.30 23.19
CA ARG A 12 20.88 -11.50 24.62
C ARG A 12 19.62 -11.48 25.50
N GLN A 13 18.59 -10.72 25.12
CA GLN A 13 17.29 -10.80 25.80
C GLN A 13 16.59 -12.13 25.52
N CYS A 14 16.59 -12.63 24.29
CA CYS A 14 16.03 -13.95 23.97
C CYS A 14 16.79 -15.10 24.67
N GLU A 15 18.11 -15.03 24.77
CA GLU A 15 18.92 -16.05 25.49
C GLU A 15 18.65 -16.02 27.02
N ARG A 16 18.32 -14.84 27.56
CA ARG A 16 18.03 -14.68 29.01
C ARG A 16 16.64 -15.17 29.42
N PHE A 17 15.69 -15.29 28.50
CA PHE A 17 14.32 -15.74 28.75
C PHE A 17 14.01 -17.16 28.27
N GLY A 18 15.01 -17.94 27.86
CA GLY A 18 14.83 -19.35 27.55
C GLY A 18 13.92 -19.64 26.35
N CYS A 19 13.81 -18.73 25.40
CA CYS A 19 12.92 -18.87 24.22
C CYS A 19 13.49 -19.81 23.13
N PHE A 20 14.06 -20.96 23.50
CA PHE A 20 14.38 -22.03 22.55
C PHE A 20 13.22 -23.05 22.49
N TRP A 21 12.05 -22.59 22.03
CA TRP A 21 11.08 -23.54 21.48
C TRP A 21 11.45 -23.80 20.02
N LYS A 22 12.21 -24.85 19.75
CA LYS A 22 12.17 -25.53 18.45
C LYS A 22 10.75 -26.11 18.34
N LEU A 23 9.79 -25.31 17.92
CA LEU A 23 8.53 -25.86 17.42
C LEU A 23 8.91 -26.75 16.24
N LYS A 24 8.73 -28.06 16.38
CA LYS A 24 8.77 -28.96 15.23
C LYS A 24 7.78 -28.40 14.22
N GLU A 25 8.22 -28.21 12.97
CA GLU A 25 7.30 -27.87 11.88
C GLU A 25 6.16 -28.90 11.95
N LYS A 26 4.96 -28.45 12.28
CA LYS A 26 3.77 -29.30 12.26
C LYS A 26 3.58 -29.73 10.81
N LYS A 27 3.43 -31.02 10.59
CA LYS A 27 3.09 -31.55 9.26
C LYS A 27 1.71 -31.01 8.90
N VAL A 28 1.58 -30.34 7.75
CA VAL A 28 0.30 -29.86 7.23
C VAL A 28 -0.66 -31.05 7.09
N LYS A 29 -1.88 -30.89 7.54
CA LYS A 29 -2.96 -31.89 7.41
C LYS A 29 -3.46 -31.90 5.95
N GLU A 30 -4.17 -32.94 5.60
CA GLU A 30 -4.80 -33.07 4.28
C GLU A 30 -6.15 -32.34 4.20
N ASN A 31 -6.80 -32.11 5.36
CA ASN A 31 -8.14 -31.50 5.44
C ASN A 31 -8.18 -30.43 6.53
N TYR A 32 -8.90 -29.35 6.25
CA TYR A 32 -9.18 -28.23 7.16
C TYR A 32 -10.64 -27.79 7.05
N ASP A 33 -11.12 -27.04 8.03
CA ASP A 33 -12.40 -26.34 7.91
C ASP A 33 -12.24 -25.08 7.02
N VAL A 34 -11.15 -24.32 7.23
CA VAL A 34 -10.88 -23.10 6.46
C VAL A 34 -9.40 -23.05 6.06
N ILE A 35 -9.14 -22.73 4.79
CA ILE A 35 -7.80 -22.36 4.32
C ILE A 35 -7.79 -20.88 3.99
N VAL A 36 -6.82 -20.14 4.55
CA VAL A 36 -6.57 -18.73 4.25
C VAL A 36 -5.25 -18.60 3.49
N VAL A 37 -5.31 -18.14 2.24
CA VAL A 37 -4.15 -17.97 1.35
C VAL A 37 -3.70 -16.51 1.40
N GLY A 38 -2.50 -16.28 1.96
CA GLY A 38 -1.89 -14.97 2.13
C GLY A 38 -1.94 -14.49 3.58
N ALA A 39 -0.76 -14.29 4.17
CA ALA A 39 -0.57 -13.84 5.55
C ALA A 39 -0.35 -12.32 5.66
N GLY A 40 -0.99 -11.53 4.79
CA GLY A 40 -1.10 -10.08 4.91
C GLY A 40 -2.16 -9.65 5.93
N PRO A 41 -2.41 -8.33 6.12
CA PRO A 41 -3.37 -7.84 7.11
C PRO A 41 -4.76 -8.45 7.00
N ALA A 42 -5.28 -8.65 5.78
CA ALA A 42 -6.58 -9.30 5.58
C ALA A 42 -6.57 -10.75 6.08
N GLY A 43 -5.62 -11.57 5.63
CA GLY A 43 -5.55 -12.97 6.04
C GLY A 43 -5.30 -13.16 7.54
N ILE A 44 -4.42 -12.35 8.14
CA ILE A 44 -4.17 -12.37 9.60
C ILE A 44 -5.46 -12.06 10.37
N MET A 45 -6.18 -11.01 10.00
CA MET A 45 -7.41 -10.63 10.70
C MET A 45 -8.55 -11.62 10.45
N THR A 46 -8.61 -12.25 9.27
CA THR A 46 -9.51 -13.39 9.04
C THR A 46 -9.22 -14.51 10.04
N CYS A 47 -7.97 -14.90 10.19
CA CYS A 47 -7.56 -15.94 11.13
C CYS A 47 -7.88 -15.58 12.59
N TYR A 48 -7.62 -14.33 12.99
CA TYR A 48 -7.93 -13.86 14.33
C TYR A 48 -9.43 -13.96 14.65
N GLU A 49 -10.27 -13.45 13.76
CA GLU A 49 -11.72 -13.45 13.99
C GLU A 49 -12.30 -14.88 13.98
N LEU A 50 -11.81 -15.77 13.09
CA LEU A 50 -12.18 -17.18 13.09
C LEU A 50 -11.85 -17.83 14.43
N TYR A 51 -10.63 -17.64 14.94
CA TYR A 51 -10.21 -18.14 16.24
C TYR A 51 -11.07 -17.61 17.40
N LEU A 52 -11.31 -16.28 17.43
CA LEU A 52 -12.11 -15.67 18.49
C LEU A 52 -13.57 -16.12 18.46
N LYS A 53 -14.11 -16.42 17.28
CA LYS A 53 -15.48 -16.84 17.07
C LYS A 53 -15.69 -18.32 17.38
N ASN A 54 -14.74 -19.17 16.98
CA ASN A 54 -14.79 -20.60 17.21
C ASN A 54 -13.37 -21.19 17.23
N SER A 55 -12.84 -21.45 18.41
CA SER A 55 -11.51 -22.00 18.62
C SER A 55 -11.33 -23.47 18.19
N GLU A 56 -12.43 -24.17 17.89
CA GLU A 56 -12.40 -25.57 17.45
C GLU A 56 -12.20 -25.75 15.94
N LEU A 57 -12.26 -24.62 15.17
CA LEU A 57 -12.04 -24.69 13.74
C LEU A 57 -10.61 -25.06 13.41
N GLU A 58 -10.46 -26.04 12.52
CA GLU A 58 -9.17 -26.39 11.93
C GLU A 58 -8.85 -25.41 10.78
N VAL A 59 -7.97 -24.44 11.06
CA VAL A 59 -7.60 -23.38 10.11
C VAL A 59 -6.16 -23.54 9.67
N LEU A 60 -5.92 -23.40 8.37
CA LEU A 60 -4.58 -23.26 7.77
C LEU A 60 -4.39 -21.86 7.22
N LEU A 61 -3.39 -21.14 7.72
CA LEU A 61 -2.87 -19.93 7.09
C LEU A 61 -1.63 -20.26 6.29
N ILE A 62 -1.65 -20.00 4.99
CA ILE A 62 -0.54 -20.33 4.08
C ILE A 62 -0.03 -19.12 3.34
N ASP A 63 1.31 -18.97 3.25
CA ASP A 63 1.95 -17.86 2.53
C ASP A 63 3.23 -18.33 1.83
N LYS A 64 3.49 -17.77 0.63
CA LYS A 64 4.69 -18.05 -0.15
C LYS A 64 5.97 -17.47 0.46
N GLY A 65 5.85 -16.43 1.29
CA GLY A 65 6.96 -15.77 1.96
C GLY A 65 7.34 -16.43 3.29
N HIS A 66 8.16 -15.72 4.03
CA HIS A 66 8.68 -16.19 5.31
C HIS A 66 7.76 -15.80 6.48
N ASP A 67 7.85 -16.56 7.57
CA ASP A 67 7.38 -16.10 8.88
C ASP A 67 8.09 -14.79 9.29
N VAL A 68 7.43 -13.96 10.07
CA VAL A 68 7.88 -12.60 10.42
C VAL A 68 9.32 -12.53 10.91
N MET A 69 9.75 -13.49 11.75
CA MET A 69 11.11 -13.54 12.31
C MET A 69 12.18 -13.95 11.30
N ASN A 70 11.79 -14.56 10.18
CA ASN A 70 12.68 -15.06 9.14
C ASN A 70 12.69 -14.17 7.88
N ARG A 71 12.02 -13.04 7.93
CA ARG A 71 11.96 -12.08 6.83
C ARG A 71 13.20 -11.18 6.84
N HIS A 72 14.17 -11.46 5.97
CA HIS A 72 15.40 -10.70 5.83
C HIS A 72 15.54 -10.15 4.43
N CYS A 73 15.78 -8.83 4.31
CA CYS A 73 16.05 -8.18 3.03
C CYS A 73 17.56 -7.88 2.92
N PRO A 74 18.27 -8.43 1.92
CA PRO A 74 19.72 -8.23 1.79
C PRO A 74 20.14 -6.76 1.61
N ILE A 75 19.27 -5.93 1.00
CA ILE A 75 19.50 -4.48 0.89
C ILE A 75 19.40 -3.81 2.26
N LYS A 76 18.31 -4.09 3.00
CA LYS A 76 18.10 -3.55 4.34
C LYS A 76 19.20 -4.00 5.30
N ASP A 77 19.66 -5.24 5.13
CA ASP A 77 20.79 -5.81 5.88
C ASP A 77 22.16 -5.30 5.39
N LYS A 78 22.20 -4.41 4.37
CA LYS A 78 23.42 -3.83 3.76
C LYS A 78 24.38 -4.88 3.15
N LYS A 79 23.88 -6.06 2.80
CA LYS A 79 24.65 -7.14 2.16
C LYS A 79 24.86 -6.89 0.68
N ILE A 80 23.87 -6.27 0.01
CA ILE A 80 23.91 -5.89 -1.40
C ILE A 80 23.49 -4.44 -1.56
N LYS A 81 23.92 -3.79 -2.63
CA LYS A 81 23.61 -2.37 -2.91
C LYS A 81 22.35 -2.18 -3.75
N GLN A 82 21.95 -3.21 -4.49
CA GLN A 82 20.86 -3.13 -5.45
C GLN A 82 20.00 -4.37 -5.38
N CYS A 83 18.69 -4.22 -5.56
CA CYS A 83 17.76 -5.35 -5.51
C CYS A 83 18.06 -6.34 -6.65
N PRO A 84 18.23 -7.65 -6.36
CA PRO A 84 18.44 -8.64 -7.41
C PRO A 84 17.14 -8.79 -8.21
N VAL A 85 17.12 -8.16 -9.38
CA VAL A 85 15.99 -8.22 -10.29
C VAL A 85 16.06 -9.51 -11.08
N HIS A 86 15.25 -10.49 -10.74
CA HIS A 86 14.79 -11.62 -11.55
C HIS A 86 15.70 -12.83 -11.80
N LYS A 87 17.03 -12.84 -11.63
CA LYS A 87 17.81 -14.03 -11.97
C LYS A 87 18.66 -14.63 -10.85
N ASP A 88 19.23 -13.80 -9.99
CA ASP A 88 20.10 -14.27 -8.90
C ASP A 88 19.55 -13.76 -7.56
N ARG A 89 18.45 -14.38 -7.09
CA ARG A 89 17.86 -14.01 -5.82
C ARG A 89 18.75 -14.45 -4.66
N GLU A 90 19.14 -13.50 -3.85
CA GLU A 90 19.86 -13.73 -2.60
C GLU A 90 18.97 -14.46 -1.57
N PRO A 91 19.54 -15.20 -0.61
CA PRO A 91 18.82 -15.72 0.53
C PRO A 91 18.00 -14.61 1.22
N GLY A 92 16.74 -14.85 1.49
CA GLY A 92 15.77 -13.86 1.98
C GLY A 92 14.88 -13.27 0.90
N CYS A 93 15.27 -13.46 -0.40
CA CYS A 93 14.41 -13.18 -1.54
C CYS A 93 13.81 -14.45 -2.15
N ILE A 94 14.05 -15.60 -1.55
CA ILE A 94 13.58 -16.91 -1.96
C ILE A 94 12.73 -17.53 -0.84
N PRO A 95 11.55 -18.05 -1.12
CA PRO A 95 10.88 -18.14 -2.43
C PRO A 95 10.22 -16.84 -2.89
N ALA A 96 10.08 -15.84 -2.00
CA ALA A 96 9.41 -14.58 -2.27
C ALA A 96 10.13 -13.39 -1.63
N CYS A 97 9.76 -12.17 -2.02
CA CYS A 97 10.37 -10.95 -1.50
C CYS A 97 10.06 -10.77 -0.01
N SER A 98 11.10 -10.71 0.84
CA SER A 98 10.93 -10.53 2.28
C SER A 98 10.35 -9.14 2.70
N ILE A 99 10.24 -8.18 1.78
CA ILE A 99 9.60 -6.88 2.06
C ILE A 99 8.10 -6.92 1.80
N THR A 100 7.66 -7.64 0.77
CA THR A 100 6.25 -7.63 0.34
C THR A 100 5.46 -8.86 0.79
N ASP A 101 6.14 -10.01 0.99
CA ASP A 101 5.51 -11.30 1.21
C ASP A 101 5.89 -11.92 2.57
N GLY A 102 5.06 -12.82 3.06
CA GLY A 102 5.17 -13.46 4.36
C GLY A 102 4.26 -12.86 5.42
N PHE A 103 4.41 -13.29 6.67
CA PHE A 103 3.54 -12.83 7.76
C PHE A 103 3.59 -11.31 7.94
N GLY A 104 2.44 -10.66 7.93
CA GLY A 104 2.26 -9.20 7.93
C GLY A 104 2.25 -8.59 6.53
N GLY A 105 2.56 -9.35 5.47
CA GLY A 105 2.58 -8.86 4.08
C GLY A 105 3.49 -7.65 3.90
N ALA A 106 3.20 -6.79 2.92
CA ALA A 106 3.90 -5.52 2.72
C ALA A 106 3.73 -4.55 3.93
N GLY A 107 2.69 -4.77 4.73
CA GLY A 107 2.40 -3.99 5.92
C GLY A 107 3.46 -4.10 7.00
N ALA A 108 4.07 -5.27 7.22
CA ALA A 108 5.03 -5.51 8.30
C ALA A 108 6.27 -4.62 8.24
N TYR A 109 6.72 -4.28 7.04
CA TYR A 109 7.89 -3.41 6.82
C TYR A 109 7.54 -1.97 6.48
N SER A 110 6.24 -1.62 6.51
CA SER A 110 5.80 -0.23 6.37
C SER A 110 6.08 0.57 7.65
N ASP A 111 5.86 1.86 7.58
CA ASP A 111 5.89 2.74 8.76
C ASP A 111 4.69 2.55 9.71
N GLY A 112 3.80 1.61 9.39
CA GLY A 112 2.69 1.24 10.26
C GLY A 112 1.64 2.34 10.44
N LYS A 113 1.34 3.09 9.37
CA LYS A 113 0.23 4.06 9.39
C LYS A 113 -1.10 3.34 9.37
N PHE A 114 -1.79 3.39 10.50
CA PHE A 114 -3.12 2.85 10.65
C PHE A 114 -4.14 3.99 10.57
N ASN A 115 -4.84 4.09 9.45
CA ASN A 115 -5.83 5.14 9.21
C ASN A 115 -7.20 4.71 9.71
N ILE A 116 -7.73 5.43 10.69
CA ILE A 116 -9.05 5.18 11.26
C ILE A 116 -10.03 6.12 10.56
N THR A 117 -10.56 5.65 9.43
CA THR A 117 -11.52 6.37 8.60
C THR A 117 -12.08 5.48 7.50
N SER A 118 -13.32 5.74 7.10
CA SER A 118 -13.96 5.18 5.90
C SER A 118 -13.68 5.98 4.61
N GLU A 119 -13.22 7.24 4.74
CA GLU A 119 -13.07 8.20 3.64
C GLU A 119 -12.02 7.80 2.59
N PHE A 120 -11.06 6.94 2.95
CA PHE A 120 -10.04 6.42 2.05
C PHE A 120 -9.42 5.13 2.61
N GLY A 121 -8.73 4.38 1.76
CA GLY A 121 -8.11 3.11 2.11
C GLY A 121 -8.77 1.91 1.45
N GLY A 122 -9.64 2.13 0.48
CA GLY A 122 -10.28 1.08 -0.31
C GLY A 122 -11.70 1.41 -0.73
N TRP A 123 -12.45 0.40 -1.02
CA TRP A 123 -13.80 0.45 -1.57
C TRP A 123 -14.82 -0.33 -0.73
N LEU A 124 -14.58 -0.54 0.55
CA LEU A 124 -15.53 -1.23 1.43
C LEU A 124 -16.87 -0.49 1.54
N THR A 125 -16.84 0.83 1.35
CA THR A 125 -18.04 1.67 1.29
C THR A 125 -18.90 1.46 0.03
N ASP A 126 -18.42 0.70 -0.97
CA ASP A 126 -19.26 0.23 -2.07
C ASP A 126 -20.24 -0.89 -1.61
N TYR A 127 -19.96 -1.53 -0.46
CA TYR A 127 -20.70 -2.69 0.07
C TYR A 127 -21.36 -2.42 1.42
N LEU A 128 -20.84 -1.48 2.21
CA LEU A 128 -21.25 -1.18 3.58
C LEU A 128 -21.38 0.33 3.77
N SER A 129 -22.12 0.76 4.78
CA SER A 129 -22.17 2.17 5.19
C SER A 129 -20.83 2.62 5.77
N ASN A 130 -20.59 3.94 5.80
CA ASN A 130 -19.40 4.51 6.40
C ASN A 130 -19.23 4.11 7.86
N ASP A 131 -20.31 4.12 8.62
CA ASP A 131 -20.32 3.80 10.05
C ASP A 131 -19.94 2.33 10.29
N GLU A 132 -20.51 1.39 9.50
CA GLU A 132 -20.15 -0.03 9.58
C GLU A 132 -18.66 -0.26 9.24
N VAL A 133 -18.13 0.42 8.24
CA VAL A 133 -16.69 0.34 7.90
C VAL A 133 -15.82 0.87 9.03
N GLU A 134 -16.19 2.01 9.62
CA GLU A 134 -15.44 2.60 10.74
C GLU A 134 -15.50 1.75 12.00
N ASP A 135 -16.64 1.17 12.33
CA ASP A 135 -16.79 0.25 13.47
C ASP A 135 -15.86 -0.95 13.36
N VAL A 136 -15.77 -1.57 12.17
CA VAL A 136 -14.85 -2.70 11.95
C VAL A 136 -13.40 -2.25 11.95
N ILE A 137 -13.08 -1.06 11.42
CA ILE A 137 -11.72 -0.50 11.51
C ILE A 137 -11.34 -0.27 12.98
N HIS A 138 -12.24 0.28 13.81
CA HIS A 138 -12.01 0.42 15.25
C HIS A 138 -11.82 -0.92 15.96
N TYR A 139 -12.55 -1.95 15.55
CA TYR A 139 -12.33 -3.30 16.06
C TYR A 139 -10.93 -3.82 15.75
N VAL A 140 -10.46 -3.67 14.52
CA VAL A 140 -9.07 -4.02 14.14
C VAL A 140 -8.06 -3.19 14.92
N ASP A 141 -8.29 -1.88 15.08
CA ASP A 141 -7.42 -1.00 15.87
C ASP A 141 -7.30 -1.49 17.33
N ASN A 142 -8.40 -1.94 17.93
CA ASN A 142 -8.41 -2.53 19.27
C ASN A 142 -7.60 -3.83 19.35
N LEU A 143 -7.56 -4.66 18.29
CA LEU A 143 -6.69 -5.83 18.24
C LEU A 143 -5.21 -5.42 18.22
N TYR A 144 -4.84 -4.38 17.48
CA TYR A 144 -3.47 -3.84 17.53
C TYR A 144 -3.12 -3.27 18.91
N LEU A 145 -4.06 -2.57 19.56
CA LEU A 145 -3.88 -2.05 20.92
C LEU A 145 -3.70 -3.18 21.96
N LYS A 146 -4.43 -4.30 21.83
CA LYS A 146 -4.27 -5.50 22.64
C LYS A 146 -2.84 -6.06 22.55
N HIS A 147 -2.21 -5.96 21.36
CA HIS A 147 -0.83 -6.36 21.12
C HIS A 147 0.19 -5.24 21.35
N GLY A 148 -0.19 -4.23 22.14
CA GLY A 148 0.70 -3.19 22.63
C GLY A 148 1.01 -2.07 21.64
N ALA A 149 0.15 -1.84 20.64
CA ALA A 149 0.27 -0.65 19.79
C ALA A 149 0.19 0.63 20.65
N THR A 150 0.88 1.69 20.22
CA THR A 150 0.81 2.98 20.88
C THR A 150 -0.63 3.47 21.01
N LYS A 151 -0.97 4.09 22.14
CA LYS A 151 -2.27 4.74 22.33
C LYS A 151 -2.33 6.12 21.68
N GLU A 152 -1.20 6.67 21.26
CA GLU A 152 -1.13 7.97 20.63
C GLU A 152 -1.82 7.91 19.26
N ILE A 153 -2.66 8.89 18.99
CA ILE A 153 -3.40 9.05 17.76
C ILE A 153 -3.39 10.51 17.35
N THR A 154 -3.13 10.77 16.11
CA THR A 154 -3.26 12.12 15.55
C THR A 154 -4.74 12.40 15.28
N ASP A 155 -5.28 13.44 15.92
CA ASP A 155 -6.67 13.86 15.75
C ASP A 155 -6.73 15.17 14.96
N PRO A 156 -7.27 15.19 13.74
CA PRO A 156 -7.36 16.38 12.91
C PRO A 156 -8.60 17.24 13.23
N THR A 157 -8.93 17.46 14.52
CA THR A 157 -10.13 18.21 14.93
C THR A 157 -9.82 19.57 15.56
N THR A 158 -8.57 20.02 15.54
CA THR A 158 -8.15 21.32 16.09
C THR A 158 -8.77 22.48 15.33
N ASP A 159 -8.87 23.65 15.97
CA ASP A 159 -9.40 24.87 15.33
C ASP A 159 -8.55 25.27 14.13
N LYS A 160 -7.23 25.04 14.19
CA LYS A 160 -6.34 25.30 13.05
C LYS A 160 -6.64 24.41 11.85
N VAL A 161 -6.97 23.15 12.07
CA VAL A 161 -7.41 22.22 11.02
C VAL A 161 -8.75 22.69 10.41
N LYS A 162 -9.67 23.20 11.23
CA LYS A 162 -10.93 23.78 10.74
C LYS A 162 -10.70 25.01 9.86
N GLU A 163 -9.75 25.88 10.23
CA GLU A 163 -9.37 27.02 9.38
C GLU A 163 -8.80 26.58 8.02
N ILE A 164 -7.93 25.57 8.02
CA ILE A 164 -7.37 24.98 6.80
C ILE A 164 -8.50 24.41 5.92
N GLU A 165 -9.41 23.65 6.51
CA GLU A 165 -10.56 23.07 5.82
C GLU A 165 -11.48 24.16 5.25
N HIS A 166 -11.73 25.23 5.99
CA HIS A 166 -12.56 26.35 5.56
C HIS A 166 -11.99 27.06 4.32
N ARG A 167 -10.65 27.28 4.31
CA ARG A 167 -9.95 27.82 3.13
C ARG A 167 -10.04 26.88 1.93
N GLY A 168 -9.91 25.58 2.18
CA GLY A 168 -10.06 24.56 1.13
C GLY A 168 -11.48 24.53 0.57
N TYR A 169 -12.47 24.49 1.44
CA TYR A 169 -13.87 24.45 1.05
C TYR A 169 -14.27 25.64 0.16
N ALA A 170 -13.74 26.84 0.45
CA ALA A 170 -14.01 28.06 -0.31
C ALA A 170 -13.58 27.95 -1.80
N VAL A 171 -12.66 27.05 -2.13
CA VAL A 171 -12.17 26.83 -3.50
C VAL A 171 -12.46 25.42 -4.04
N GLY A 172 -13.36 24.68 -3.38
CA GLY A 172 -13.79 23.35 -3.81
C GLY A 172 -12.84 22.21 -3.44
N LEU A 173 -11.86 22.45 -2.55
CA LEU A 173 -11.02 21.40 -1.98
C LEU A 173 -11.72 20.76 -0.78
N LYS A 174 -11.89 19.44 -0.80
CA LYS A 174 -12.34 18.66 0.36
C LYS A 174 -11.12 18.13 1.13
N LEU A 175 -10.98 18.52 2.39
CA LEU A 175 -10.02 17.86 3.29
C LEU A 175 -10.59 16.52 3.77
N LEU A 176 -9.85 15.44 3.56
CA LEU A 176 -10.18 14.14 4.13
C LEU A 176 -9.55 14.04 5.51
N ARG A 177 -10.37 14.02 6.54
CA ARG A 177 -9.90 13.89 7.92
C ARG A 177 -9.76 12.42 8.28
N ALA A 178 -8.62 12.04 8.81
CA ALA A 178 -8.42 10.73 9.38
C ALA A 178 -7.72 10.84 10.71
N LYS A 179 -8.18 10.09 11.68
CA LYS A 179 -7.36 9.76 12.84
C LYS A 179 -6.31 8.75 12.40
N VAL A 180 -5.07 9.00 12.75
CA VAL A 180 -3.95 8.14 12.34
C VAL A 180 -3.20 7.67 13.57
N ARG A 181 -3.09 6.34 13.70
CA ARG A 181 -2.15 5.70 14.62
C ARG A 181 -0.88 5.37 13.86
N HIS A 182 0.23 5.93 14.28
CA HIS A 182 1.53 5.70 13.66
C HIS A 182 2.35 4.75 14.55
N LEU A 183 2.50 3.51 14.11
CA LEU A 183 3.22 2.48 14.87
C LEU A 183 4.74 2.65 14.75
N GLY A 184 5.22 3.03 13.56
CA GLY A 184 6.62 2.89 13.21
C GLY A 184 6.98 1.44 12.84
N THR A 185 8.02 1.27 12.04
CA THR A 185 8.37 -0.06 11.50
C THR A 185 8.75 -1.06 12.59
N GLU A 186 9.47 -0.63 13.63
CA GLU A 186 9.95 -1.53 14.70
C GLU A 186 8.80 -2.05 15.55
N GLU A 187 7.91 -1.16 16.01
CA GLU A 187 6.73 -1.54 16.78
C GLU A 187 5.77 -2.40 15.96
N ASN A 188 5.59 -2.06 14.69
CA ASN A 188 4.76 -2.86 13.80
C ASN A 188 5.30 -4.29 13.66
N LEU A 189 6.61 -4.49 13.50
CA LEU A 189 7.24 -5.81 13.47
C LEU A 189 7.08 -6.56 14.80
N ARG A 190 7.18 -5.88 15.95
CA ARG A 190 6.97 -6.46 17.27
C ARG A 190 5.53 -6.97 17.39
N ILE A 191 4.55 -6.14 17.05
CA ILE A 191 3.12 -6.51 17.08
C ILE A 191 2.86 -7.70 16.16
N MET A 192 3.38 -7.69 14.93
CA MET A 192 3.24 -8.81 14.00
C MET A 192 3.86 -10.09 14.56
N THR A 193 4.97 -10.00 15.28
CA THR A 193 5.62 -11.15 15.92
C THR A 193 4.74 -11.74 17.02
N GLU A 194 4.15 -10.90 17.87
CA GLU A 194 3.24 -11.35 18.92
C GLU A 194 1.99 -11.99 18.31
N MET A 195 1.41 -11.37 17.29
CA MET A 195 0.27 -11.94 16.57
C MET A 195 0.59 -13.30 15.94
N SER A 196 1.77 -13.43 15.29
CA SER A 196 2.19 -14.71 14.71
C SER A 196 2.31 -15.79 15.80
N ASN A 197 2.90 -15.46 16.94
CA ASN A 197 3.09 -16.39 18.03
C ASN A 197 1.75 -16.83 18.68
N GLU A 198 0.78 -15.91 18.78
CA GLU A 198 -0.55 -16.24 19.29
C GLU A 198 -1.28 -17.17 18.31
N LEU A 199 -1.34 -16.84 17.01
CA LEU A 199 -2.02 -17.67 16.01
C LEU A 199 -1.43 -19.09 15.90
N LYS A 200 -0.10 -19.25 16.02
CA LYS A 200 0.55 -20.58 16.02
C LYS A 200 0.10 -21.51 17.12
N GLN A 201 -0.47 -20.99 18.20
CA GLN A 201 -1.01 -21.80 19.29
C GLN A 201 -2.40 -22.37 18.96
N HIS A 202 -3.12 -21.75 18.02
CA HIS A 202 -4.52 -22.04 17.74
C HIS A 202 -4.78 -22.63 16.36
N MET A 203 -3.84 -22.48 15.40
CA MET A 203 -4.02 -22.94 14.04
C MET A 203 -2.68 -23.34 13.40
N ASP A 204 -2.75 -23.91 12.20
CA ASP A 204 -1.56 -24.28 11.44
C ASP A 204 -1.14 -23.10 10.55
N LEU A 205 0.14 -22.70 10.63
CA LEU A 205 0.74 -21.66 9.80
C LEU A 205 1.83 -22.29 8.92
N GLN A 206 1.66 -22.17 7.60
CA GLN A 206 2.60 -22.72 6.63
C GLN A 206 3.21 -21.59 5.78
N PHE A 207 4.53 -21.45 5.89
CA PHE A 207 5.29 -20.44 5.17
C PHE A 207 6.17 -21.06 4.08
N LYS A 208 6.72 -20.23 3.19
CA LYS A 208 7.54 -20.61 2.03
C LYS A 208 6.84 -21.62 1.13
N THR A 209 5.52 -21.52 1.04
CA THR A 209 4.69 -22.45 0.30
C THR A 209 3.73 -21.68 -0.60
N SER A 210 3.94 -21.82 -1.90
CA SER A 210 3.12 -21.15 -2.90
C SER A 210 1.91 -22.01 -3.27
N VAL A 211 0.77 -21.37 -3.32
CA VAL A 211 -0.46 -21.95 -3.87
C VAL A 211 -0.47 -21.70 -5.37
N GLN A 212 -0.61 -22.76 -6.16
CA GLN A 212 -0.68 -22.71 -7.61
C GLN A 212 -2.10 -22.39 -8.08
N ASP A 213 -3.10 -23.10 -7.54
CA ASP A 213 -4.50 -23.01 -7.98
C ASP A 213 -5.44 -23.41 -6.84
N ILE A 214 -6.74 -23.26 -7.06
CA ILE A 214 -7.83 -23.72 -6.17
C ILE A 214 -8.47 -24.98 -6.73
N LEU A 215 -9.02 -25.80 -5.83
CA LEU A 215 -9.89 -26.92 -6.20
C LEU A 215 -11.34 -26.43 -6.19
N VAL A 216 -12.04 -26.70 -7.29
CA VAL A 216 -13.47 -26.39 -7.44
C VAL A 216 -14.18 -27.64 -7.94
N GLU A 217 -15.20 -28.09 -7.23
CA GLU A 217 -16.05 -29.21 -7.58
C GLU A 217 -17.51 -28.78 -7.46
N ASP A 218 -18.31 -29.06 -8.48
CA ASP A 218 -19.74 -28.70 -8.52
C ASP A 218 -20.05 -27.24 -8.11
N HIS A 219 -19.18 -26.30 -8.55
CA HIS A 219 -19.27 -24.87 -8.25
C HIS A 219 -18.95 -24.49 -6.79
N HIS A 220 -18.38 -25.39 -6.00
CA HIS A 220 -17.91 -25.14 -4.64
C HIS A 220 -16.37 -25.20 -4.57
N ALA A 221 -15.77 -24.30 -3.81
CA ALA A 221 -14.35 -24.39 -3.50
C ALA A 221 -14.12 -25.51 -2.46
N THR A 222 -13.31 -26.51 -2.83
CA THR A 222 -13.04 -27.69 -1.99
C THR A 222 -11.60 -27.78 -1.50
N GLY A 223 -10.75 -26.78 -1.82
CA GLY A 223 -9.37 -26.75 -1.36
C GLY A 223 -8.43 -25.96 -2.26
N ILE A 224 -7.15 -26.29 -2.14
CA ILE A 224 -6.06 -25.63 -2.89
C ILE A 224 -5.10 -26.65 -3.48
N VAL A 225 -4.39 -26.25 -4.53
CA VAL A 225 -3.27 -26.99 -5.14
C VAL A 225 -1.99 -26.20 -4.91
N LEU A 226 -0.97 -26.84 -4.36
CA LEU A 226 0.36 -26.25 -4.15
C LEU A 226 1.22 -26.36 -5.41
N GLU A 227 2.25 -25.51 -5.54
CA GLU A 227 3.20 -25.56 -6.68
C GLU A 227 3.91 -26.92 -6.83
N ASN A 228 4.06 -27.69 -5.74
CA ASN A 228 4.63 -29.03 -5.78
C ASN A 228 3.64 -30.14 -6.19
N GLY A 229 2.41 -29.77 -6.56
CA GLY A 229 1.34 -30.67 -6.96
C GLY A 229 0.55 -31.30 -5.81
N GLN A 230 0.87 -31.03 -4.55
CA GLN A 230 0.10 -31.48 -3.39
C GLN A 230 -1.23 -30.77 -3.32
N THR A 231 -2.29 -31.48 -2.98
CA THR A 231 -3.62 -30.93 -2.69
C THR A 231 -3.88 -30.87 -1.20
N ILE A 232 -4.59 -29.83 -0.77
CA ILE A 232 -5.08 -29.68 0.60
C ILE A 232 -6.56 -29.30 0.49
N HIS A 233 -7.43 -30.08 1.15
CA HIS A 233 -8.85 -29.89 1.10
C HIS A 233 -9.35 -28.98 2.22
N ALA A 234 -10.41 -28.24 1.97
CA ALA A 234 -11.09 -27.42 2.97
C ALA A 234 -12.57 -27.26 2.63
N LYS A 235 -13.39 -27.00 3.65
CA LYS A 235 -14.80 -26.65 3.47
C LYS A 235 -14.96 -25.23 2.93
N LYS A 236 -14.01 -24.33 3.24
CA LYS A 236 -14.02 -22.93 2.80
C LYS A 236 -12.59 -22.46 2.49
N VAL A 237 -12.46 -21.61 1.47
CA VAL A 237 -11.18 -21.05 1.01
C VAL A 237 -11.28 -19.53 0.98
N VAL A 238 -10.31 -18.85 1.62
CA VAL A 238 -10.19 -17.38 1.61
C VAL A 238 -8.92 -17.00 0.87
N LEU A 239 -9.04 -16.20 -0.19
CA LEU A 239 -7.92 -15.72 -0.98
C LEU A 239 -7.59 -14.27 -0.61
N ALA A 240 -6.47 -14.06 0.09
CA ALA A 240 -5.99 -12.76 0.56
C ALA A 240 -4.53 -12.50 0.14
N PRO A 241 -4.16 -12.67 -1.15
CA PRO A 241 -2.76 -12.75 -1.60
C PRO A 241 -2.03 -11.39 -1.62
N GLY A 242 -2.68 -10.31 -1.27
CA GLY A 242 -2.11 -8.96 -1.33
C GLY A 242 -1.80 -8.49 -2.76
N ARG A 243 -1.18 -7.31 -2.89
CA ARG A 243 -0.92 -6.70 -4.21
C ARG A 243 0.06 -7.51 -5.05
N ASP A 244 1.07 -8.11 -4.43
CA ASP A 244 2.05 -8.93 -5.13
C ASP A 244 1.43 -10.19 -5.73
N GLY A 245 0.41 -10.75 -5.07
CA GLY A 245 -0.35 -11.90 -5.55
C GLY A 245 -1.55 -11.57 -6.43
N SER A 246 -1.77 -10.30 -6.82
CA SER A 246 -2.97 -9.90 -7.57
C SER A 246 -3.03 -10.51 -8.97
N ALA A 247 -1.89 -10.62 -9.67
CA ALA A 247 -1.83 -11.26 -10.98
C ALA A 247 -2.13 -12.76 -10.89
N TRP A 248 -1.64 -13.43 -9.84
CA TRP A 248 -1.99 -14.82 -9.57
C TRP A 248 -3.48 -14.98 -9.29
N LEU A 249 -4.06 -14.13 -8.44
CA LEU A 249 -5.50 -14.17 -8.14
C LEU A 249 -6.34 -13.96 -9.39
N THR A 250 -5.99 -12.95 -10.21
CA THR A 250 -6.64 -12.69 -11.49
C THR A 250 -6.65 -13.94 -12.37
N LYS A 251 -5.49 -14.61 -12.51
CA LYS A 251 -5.35 -15.83 -13.29
C LYS A 251 -6.21 -16.98 -12.75
N VAL A 252 -6.13 -17.22 -11.44
CA VAL A 252 -6.89 -18.30 -10.78
C VAL A 252 -8.39 -18.11 -10.99
N LEU A 253 -8.91 -16.91 -10.71
CA LEU A 253 -10.35 -16.63 -10.85
C LEU A 253 -10.81 -16.66 -12.31
N SER A 254 -9.99 -16.15 -13.24
CA SER A 254 -10.30 -16.21 -14.67
C SER A 254 -10.31 -17.64 -15.22
N ASN A 255 -9.41 -18.51 -14.75
CA ASN A 255 -9.41 -19.93 -15.10
C ASN A 255 -10.69 -20.65 -14.67
N GLN A 256 -11.31 -20.19 -13.58
CA GLN A 256 -12.62 -20.69 -13.11
C GLN A 256 -13.82 -20.00 -13.82
N GLY A 257 -13.56 -19.15 -14.79
CA GLY A 257 -14.61 -18.49 -15.57
C GLY A 257 -15.24 -17.25 -14.89
N LEU A 258 -14.68 -16.78 -13.78
CA LEU A 258 -15.21 -15.59 -13.11
C LEU A 258 -14.84 -14.32 -13.89
N LYS A 259 -15.81 -13.42 -14.01
CA LYS A 259 -15.58 -12.10 -14.60
C LYS A 259 -14.94 -11.17 -13.56
N LEU A 260 -13.84 -10.54 -13.97
CA LEU A 260 -13.16 -9.52 -13.18
C LEU A 260 -13.48 -8.13 -13.71
N TYR A 261 -13.68 -7.19 -12.81
CA TYR A 261 -13.93 -5.79 -13.13
C TYR A 261 -12.69 -4.96 -12.87
N ASN A 262 -12.41 -4.05 -13.78
CA ASN A 262 -11.30 -3.14 -13.62
C ASN A 262 -11.54 -2.14 -12.48
N ASN A 263 -10.52 -1.91 -11.68
CA ASN A 263 -10.45 -0.75 -10.82
C ASN A 263 -9.96 0.47 -11.61
N GLN A 264 -10.05 1.63 -10.98
CA GLN A 264 -9.39 2.83 -11.48
C GLN A 264 -7.86 2.63 -11.50
N VAL A 265 -7.16 3.50 -12.22
CA VAL A 265 -5.72 3.72 -12.07
C VAL A 265 -5.49 5.19 -11.73
N ASP A 266 -4.57 5.48 -10.84
CA ASP A 266 -4.22 6.86 -10.52
C ASP A 266 -2.90 7.23 -11.20
N ILE A 267 -2.90 8.30 -11.98
CA ILE A 267 -1.73 8.78 -12.72
C ILE A 267 -1.51 10.25 -12.39
N GLY A 268 -0.26 10.64 -12.19
CA GLY A 268 0.05 12.03 -11.90
C GLY A 268 1.53 12.30 -11.70
N VAL A 269 1.84 13.13 -10.71
CA VAL A 269 3.18 13.66 -10.47
C VAL A 269 3.51 13.65 -8.97
N ARG A 270 4.80 13.58 -8.66
CA ARG A 270 5.33 13.95 -7.36
C ARG A 270 5.64 15.45 -7.37
N VAL A 271 5.05 16.20 -6.47
CA VAL A 271 5.33 17.63 -6.26
C VAL A 271 6.39 17.79 -5.19
N GLU A 272 7.34 18.67 -5.41
CA GLU A 272 8.37 19.04 -4.44
C GLU A 272 8.41 20.55 -4.30
N THR A 273 8.35 21.04 -3.07
CA THR A 273 8.41 22.47 -2.73
C THR A 273 9.14 22.67 -1.41
N SER A 274 9.47 23.93 -1.06
CA SER A 274 10.13 24.26 0.21
C SER A 274 9.28 23.83 1.42
N ASN A 275 9.93 23.38 2.48
CA ASN A 275 9.28 23.10 3.77
C ASN A 275 8.51 24.32 4.31
N ILE A 276 8.97 25.55 4.01
CA ILE A 276 8.31 26.81 4.42
C ILE A 276 6.89 26.87 3.86
N VAL A 277 6.70 26.49 2.59
CA VAL A 277 5.39 26.50 1.93
C VAL A 277 4.44 25.52 2.63
N MET A 278 4.92 24.34 3.01
CA MET A 278 4.09 23.28 3.60
C MET A 278 4.05 23.29 5.13
N GLU A 279 4.67 24.30 5.77
CA GLU A 279 4.86 24.32 7.24
C GLU A 279 3.54 24.21 8.01
N GLU A 280 2.54 24.99 7.63
CA GLU A 280 1.23 25.00 8.29
C GLU A 280 0.52 23.65 8.16
N ILE A 281 0.55 23.06 6.96
CA ILE A 281 -0.04 21.76 6.72
C ILE A 281 0.69 20.68 7.52
N ASN A 282 2.02 20.64 7.44
CA ASN A 282 2.85 19.62 8.10
C ASN A 282 2.75 19.67 9.64
N LYS A 283 2.53 20.86 10.22
CA LYS A 283 2.38 21.03 11.68
C LYS A 283 1.01 20.59 12.20
N ASN A 284 -0.04 20.78 11.42
CA ASN A 284 -1.42 20.61 11.88
C ASN A 284 -2.09 19.34 11.37
N LEU A 285 -1.57 18.75 10.29
CA LEU A 285 -2.07 17.53 9.69
C LEU A 285 -0.93 16.52 9.54
N TYR A 286 -1.12 15.32 10.03
CA TYR A 286 -0.16 14.23 9.82
C TYR A 286 0.05 13.94 8.32
N GLU A 287 -1.06 13.89 7.58
CA GLU A 287 -1.08 13.91 6.12
C GLU A 287 -2.21 14.85 5.65
N GLY A 288 -1.85 15.91 4.95
CA GLY A 288 -2.85 16.80 4.32
C GLY A 288 -3.45 16.12 3.10
N LYS A 289 -4.51 15.32 3.30
CA LYS A 289 -5.23 14.66 2.20
C LYS A 289 -6.35 15.54 1.68
N PHE A 290 -6.14 16.15 0.53
CA PHE A 290 -7.13 16.94 -0.16
C PHE A 290 -7.64 16.24 -1.41
N VAL A 291 -8.92 16.43 -1.70
CA VAL A 291 -9.58 15.98 -2.92
C VAL A 291 -10.16 17.18 -3.63
N TYR A 292 -9.97 17.22 -4.94
CA TYR A 292 -10.50 18.26 -5.82
C TYR A 292 -11.20 17.62 -7.02
N ASN A 293 -12.43 18.10 -7.31
CA ASN A 293 -13.15 17.73 -8.53
C ASN A 293 -12.88 18.82 -9.58
N THR A 294 -12.23 18.46 -10.65
CA THR A 294 -11.74 19.39 -11.67
C THR A 294 -12.81 19.79 -12.68
N SER A 295 -12.56 20.87 -13.41
CA SER A 295 -13.45 21.35 -14.47
C SER A 295 -13.66 20.35 -15.61
N VAL A 296 -12.75 19.37 -15.77
CA VAL A 296 -12.84 18.31 -16.78
C VAL A 296 -13.50 17.03 -16.25
N GLY A 297 -14.09 17.08 -15.05
CA GLY A 297 -14.84 15.98 -14.45
C GLY A 297 -13.97 14.86 -13.85
N THR A 298 -12.68 15.08 -13.66
CA THR A 298 -11.79 14.13 -12.98
C THR A 298 -11.61 14.48 -11.52
N LYS A 299 -11.26 13.48 -10.71
CA LYS A 299 -10.92 13.63 -9.30
C LYS A 299 -9.40 13.62 -9.13
N VAL A 300 -8.86 14.65 -8.47
CA VAL A 300 -7.43 14.72 -8.08
C VAL A 300 -7.31 14.62 -6.57
N ARG A 301 -6.30 13.89 -6.11
CA ARG A 301 -6.04 13.71 -4.68
C ARG A 301 -4.57 13.94 -4.37
N THR A 302 -4.30 14.55 -3.19
CA THR A 302 -2.96 14.50 -2.60
C THR A 302 -2.69 13.14 -1.99
N PHE A 303 -1.46 12.66 -2.10
CA PHE A 303 -1.03 11.39 -1.53
C PHE A 303 0.34 11.50 -0.86
N CYS A 304 0.56 10.70 0.19
CA CYS A 304 1.86 10.45 0.83
C CYS A 304 2.73 11.70 0.95
N SER A 305 2.38 12.61 1.85
CA SER A 305 3.21 13.76 2.18
C SER A 305 4.44 13.34 2.98
N ASN A 306 5.60 13.82 2.58
CA ASN A 306 6.90 13.55 3.19
C ASN A 306 7.57 14.88 3.57
N PRO A 307 7.31 15.41 4.76
CA PRO A 307 8.00 16.59 5.27
C PRO A 307 9.51 16.32 5.39
N SER A 308 10.33 17.26 4.95
CA SER A 308 11.79 17.13 4.88
C SER A 308 12.25 15.86 4.13
N GLY A 309 11.42 15.37 3.21
CA GLY A 309 11.66 14.14 2.48
C GLY A 309 12.43 14.35 1.19
N HIS A 310 12.69 13.24 0.52
CA HIS A 310 13.37 13.18 -0.78
C HIS A 310 12.45 12.57 -1.82
N VAL A 311 12.51 13.08 -3.04
CA VAL A 311 11.93 12.38 -4.19
C VAL A 311 12.84 11.23 -4.55
N VAL A 312 12.25 10.07 -4.86
CA VAL A 312 12.98 8.83 -5.19
C VAL A 312 12.36 8.18 -6.41
N ILE A 313 13.08 7.23 -7.01
CA ILE A 313 12.57 6.38 -8.10
C ILE A 313 12.16 5.03 -7.52
N GLU A 314 10.97 4.59 -7.87
CA GLU A 314 10.45 3.25 -7.62
C GLU A 314 10.44 2.46 -8.93
N ASN A 315 11.00 1.27 -8.92
CA ASN A 315 10.91 0.35 -10.07
C ASN A 315 9.68 -0.53 -9.90
N HIS A 316 8.72 -0.36 -10.77
CA HIS A 316 7.52 -1.19 -10.83
C HIS A 316 7.50 -2.01 -12.13
N SER A 317 7.85 -3.30 -12.03
CA SER A 317 7.87 -4.22 -13.18
C SER A 317 8.68 -3.70 -14.38
N GLY A 318 9.85 -3.10 -14.12
CA GLY A 318 10.72 -2.54 -15.16
C GLY A 318 10.39 -1.11 -15.60
N THR A 319 9.36 -0.50 -15.02
CA THR A 319 8.98 0.90 -15.27
C THR A 319 9.41 1.77 -14.08
N MET A 320 10.16 2.83 -14.34
CA MET A 320 10.62 3.78 -13.31
C MET A 320 9.56 4.83 -13.06
N LEU A 321 9.12 4.93 -11.80
CA LEU A 321 8.09 5.85 -11.33
C LEU A 321 8.67 6.81 -10.30
N ALA A 322 8.15 8.04 -10.27
CA ALA A 322 8.42 8.95 -9.17
C ALA A 322 7.72 8.49 -7.90
N ASN A 323 8.39 8.61 -6.76
CA ASN A 323 7.84 8.36 -5.44
C ASN A 323 8.52 9.27 -4.41
N GLY A 324 8.12 9.22 -3.15
CA GLY A 324 8.71 9.99 -2.06
C GLY A 324 9.15 9.12 -0.89
N HIS A 325 10.17 9.60 -0.19
CA HIS A 325 10.70 8.96 1.01
C HIS A 325 11.05 10.00 2.06
N ALA A 326 10.78 9.72 3.32
CA ALA A 326 11.26 10.51 4.46
C ALA A 326 12.11 9.64 5.38
N TYR A 327 13.24 10.18 5.85
CA TYR A 327 14.08 9.53 6.84
C TYR A 327 13.55 9.80 8.24
N HIS A 328 13.69 8.81 9.12
CA HIS A 328 13.37 8.98 10.54
C HIS A 328 14.41 9.88 11.24
N ASP A 329 15.68 9.82 10.82
CA ASP A 329 16.73 10.71 11.34
C ASP A 329 16.59 12.11 10.70
N PRO A 330 16.27 13.16 11.48
CA PRO A 330 16.12 14.52 10.95
C PRO A 330 17.37 15.07 10.25
N LYS A 331 18.57 14.55 10.59
CA LYS A 331 19.84 14.94 9.99
C LYS A 331 19.96 14.53 8.52
N LEU A 332 19.19 13.55 8.09
CA LEU A 332 19.12 13.08 6.71
C LEU A 332 17.98 13.73 5.94
N GLY A 333 17.21 14.61 6.58
CA GLY A 333 16.12 15.33 5.97
C GLY A 333 16.58 16.40 4.97
N SER A 334 15.73 16.71 4.01
CA SER A 334 15.91 17.81 3.06
C SER A 334 15.26 19.12 3.57
N LYS A 335 15.46 20.21 2.81
CA LYS A 335 14.75 21.47 3.03
C LYS A 335 13.38 21.52 2.36
N ASN A 336 12.97 20.41 1.75
CA ASN A 336 11.76 20.33 0.94
C ASN A 336 10.75 19.36 1.53
N THR A 337 9.48 19.62 1.27
CA THR A 337 8.39 18.65 1.41
C THR A 337 8.01 18.15 0.02
N ASN A 338 7.77 16.86 -0.10
CA ASN A 338 7.21 16.29 -1.33
C ASN A 338 5.94 15.50 -1.06
N PHE A 339 5.02 15.53 -2.03
CA PHE A 339 3.77 14.77 -1.99
C PHE A 339 3.31 14.45 -3.41
N ALA A 340 2.47 13.43 -3.58
CA ALA A 340 1.91 13.12 -4.88
C ALA A 340 0.62 13.88 -5.16
N LEU A 341 0.41 14.26 -6.41
CA LEU A 341 -0.89 14.64 -6.98
C LEU A 341 -1.28 13.59 -8.00
N LEU A 342 -2.35 12.86 -7.71
CA LEU A 342 -2.80 11.75 -8.52
C LEU A 342 -4.22 12.00 -9.03
N VAL A 343 -4.39 11.85 -10.33
CA VAL A 343 -5.67 11.93 -11.05
C VAL A 343 -6.22 10.53 -11.21
N SER A 344 -7.44 10.31 -10.76
CA SER A 344 -8.10 9.01 -10.88
C SER A 344 -8.69 8.84 -12.28
N HIS A 345 -8.30 7.77 -12.96
CA HIS A 345 -8.80 7.37 -14.26
C HIS A 345 -9.64 6.11 -14.15
N THR A 346 -10.86 6.19 -14.61
CA THR A 346 -11.77 5.04 -14.76
C THR A 346 -12.04 4.82 -16.23
N PHE A 347 -12.16 3.59 -16.64
CA PHE A 347 -12.38 3.22 -18.02
C PHE A 347 -13.64 2.34 -18.14
N SER A 348 -14.35 2.50 -19.25
CA SER A 348 -15.49 1.68 -19.63
C SER A 348 -15.11 0.75 -20.79
N GLU A 349 -15.90 -0.30 -20.96
CA GLU A 349 -15.80 -1.17 -22.15
C GLU A 349 -15.76 -0.32 -23.45
N PRO A 350 -14.96 -0.70 -24.46
CA PRO A 350 -14.24 -1.96 -24.57
C PRO A 350 -12.82 -1.97 -23.95
N PHE A 351 -12.36 -0.85 -23.35
CA PHE A 351 -11.02 -0.80 -22.76
C PHE A 351 -11.04 -1.36 -21.32
N ASN A 352 -10.18 -2.35 -21.05
CA ASN A 352 -10.19 -3.10 -19.79
C ASN A 352 -8.79 -3.31 -19.18
N GLU A 353 -7.78 -2.53 -19.59
CA GLU A 353 -6.40 -2.66 -19.12
C GLU A 353 -5.87 -1.34 -18.51
N PRO A 354 -6.50 -0.77 -17.45
CA PRO A 354 -6.12 0.54 -16.92
C PRO A 354 -4.67 0.57 -16.40
N ASN A 355 -4.17 -0.53 -15.85
CA ASN A 355 -2.78 -0.61 -15.39
C ASN A 355 -1.80 -0.54 -16.55
N GLU A 356 -2.09 -1.21 -17.69
CA GLU A 356 -1.24 -1.14 -18.87
C GLU A 356 -1.23 0.27 -19.48
N PHE A 357 -2.36 0.96 -19.50
CA PHE A 357 -2.42 2.38 -19.88
C PHE A 357 -1.43 3.25 -19.08
N ALA A 358 -1.39 3.07 -17.75
CA ALA A 358 -0.45 3.81 -16.91
C ALA A 358 1.02 3.37 -17.15
N HIS A 359 1.26 2.10 -17.43
CA HIS A 359 2.58 1.60 -17.79
C HIS A 359 3.08 2.21 -19.11
N GLU A 360 2.22 2.31 -20.14
CA GLU A 360 2.59 2.92 -21.42
C GLU A 360 2.97 4.39 -21.28
N ILE A 361 2.20 5.17 -20.51
CA ILE A 361 2.51 6.56 -20.21
C ILE A 361 3.86 6.66 -19.46
N SER A 362 4.09 5.79 -18.50
CA SER A 362 5.32 5.79 -17.70
C SER A 362 6.53 5.36 -18.52
N ARG A 363 6.39 4.34 -19.41
CA ARG A 363 7.45 3.93 -20.34
C ARG A 363 7.82 5.05 -21.31
N LEU A 364 6.83 5.84 -21.77
CA LEU A 364 7.11 7.01 -22.60
C LEU A 364 7.95 8.05 -21.84
N ALA A 365 7.61 8.33 -20.57
CA ALA A 365 8.40 9.21 -19.72
C ALA A 365 9.85 8.68 -19.55
N ASN A 366 10.00 7.38 -19.30
CA ASN A 366 11.31 6.76 -19.15
C ASN A 366 12.15 6.84 -20.44
N LYS A 367 11.54 6.71 -21.62
CA LYS A 367 12.24 6.92 -22.90
C LYS A 367 12.76 8.35 -23.03
N LEU A 368 11.96 9.35 -22.66
CA LEU A 368 12.32 10.77 -22.75
C LEU A 368 13.34 11.19 -21.68
N SER A 369 13.46 10.44 -20.59
CA SER A 369 14.41 10.68 -19.49
C SER A 369 15.55 9.68 -19.43
N ASN A 370 15.79 8.91 -20.51
CA ASN A 370 16.85 7.91 -20.59
C ASN A 370 16.80 6.88 -19.42
N GLY A 371 15.63 6.36 -19.12
CA GLY A 371 15.43 5.35 -18.08
C GLY A 371 15.22 5.91 -16.66
N SER A 372 14.99 7.23 -16.52
CA SER A 372 14.69 7.90 -15.25
C SER A 372 13.27 8.48 -15.28
N VAL A 373 13.02 9.54 -14.53
CA VAL A 373 11.79 10.33 -14.50
C VAL A 373 12.05 11.75 -14.99
N ILE A 374 11.00 12.41 -15.50
CA ILE A 374 11.08 13.81 -15.94
C ILE A 374 10.85 14.73 -14.74
N VAL A 375 11.63 15.80 -14.62
CA VAL A 375 11.35 16.93 -13.71
C VAL A 375 11.03 18.19 -14.51
N GLN A 376 9.97 18.90 -14.11
CA GLN A 376 9.57 20.14 -14.72
C GLN A 376 9.19 21.16 -13.64
N ARG A 377 9.61 22.43 -13.82
CA ARG A 377 9.19 23.55 -12.96
C ARG A 377 7.75 23.92 -13.27
N TYR A 378 6.95 24.22 -12.25
CA TYR A 378 5.56 24.64 -12.42
C TYR A 378 5.45 25.90 -13.30
N GLY A 379 6.35 26.88 -13.13
CA GLY A 379 6.38 28.06 -13.98
C GLY A 379 6.65 27.78 -15.46
N ASP A 380 7.40 26.73 -15.78
CA ASP A 380 7.62 26.30 -17.16
C ASP A 380 6.39 25.57 -17.75
N ILE A 381 5.67 24.79 -16.92
CA ILE A 381 4.37 24.18 -17.28
C ILE A 381 3.36 25.28 -17.65
N LYS A 382 3.21 26.31 -16.81
CA LYS A 382 2.30 27.44 -17.07
C LYS A 382 2.62 28.24 -18.33
N ARG A 383 3.90 28.22 -18.74
CA ARG A 383 4.35 28.88 -19.99
C ARG A 383 4.37 27.93 -21.20
N GLY A 384 3.91 26.69 -21.06
CA GLY A 384 3.87 25.69 -22.14
C GLY A 384 5.26 25.36 -22.70
N ARG A 385 6.28 25.24 -21.85
CA ARG A 385 7.67 25.00 -22.30
C ARG A 385 8.39 23.99 -21.40
N ARG A 386 9.33 23.24 -21.98
CA ARG A 386 10.20 22.34 -21.23
C ARG A 386 11.07 23.07 -20.22
N THR A 387 11.36 22.44 -19.09
CA THR A 387 12.44 22.87 -18.18
C THR A 387 13.80 22.44 -18.74
N THR A 388 14.83 23.28 -18.49
CA THR A 388 16.24 22.99 -18.85
C THR A 388 17.09 22.94 -17.58
N TYR A 389 18.27 22.33 -17.65
CA TYR A 389 19.21 22.31 -16.53
C TYR A 389 19.55 23.71 -16.02
N LYS A 390 19.68 24.70 -16.93
CA LYS A 390 19.93 26.08 -16.55
C LYS A 390 18.79 26.65 -15.70
N ARG A 391 17.54 26.53 -16.18
CA ARG A 391 16.36 27.03 -15.45
C ARG A 391 16.13 26.29 -14.13
N LEU A 392 16.45 25.00 -14.07
CA LEU A 392 16.34 24.21 -12.84
C LEU A 392 17.30 24.76 -11.76
N LYS A 393 18.55 25.08 -12.14
CA LYS A 393 19.55 25.67 -11.24
C LYS A 393 19.23 27.10 -10.79
N GLU A 394 18.47 27.83 -11.57
CA GLU A 394 17.98 29.19 -11.23
C GLU A 394 16.76 29.16 -10.28
N GLY A 395 16.21 27.97 -10.00
CA GLY A 395 15.07 27.79 -9.12
C GLY A 395 15.43 27.90 -7.63
N TYR A 396 14.45 28.29 -6.80
CA TYR A 396 14.62 28.36 -5.34
C TYR A 396 14.40 27.00 -4.68
N THR A 397 13.68 26.09 -5.32
CA THR A 397 13.51 24.70 -4.87
C THR A 397 14.63 23.87 -5.48
N GLU A 398 15.55 23.40 -4.63
CA GLU A 398 16.65 22.55 -5.04
C GLU A 398 16.13 21.10 -5.18
N PRO A 399 16.29 20.46 -6.36
CA PRO A 399 15.84 19.09 -6.57
C PRO A 399 16.51 18.10 -5.63
N THR A 400 15.71 17.23 -4.96
CA THR A 400 16.27 16.16 -4.10
C THR A 400 16.52 14.86 -4.85
N LEU A 401 16.10 14.74 -6.12
CA LEU A 401 16.38 13.60 -7.00
C LEU A 401 17.36 14.02 -8.11
N PRO A 402 18.68 13.79 -7.94
CA PRO A 402 19.70 14.21 -8.92
C PRO A 402 19.57 13.53 -10.29
N GLU A 403 19.02 12.31 -10.32
CA GLU A 403 18.85 11.51 -11.53
C GLU A 403 17.66 11.93 -12.39
N ALA A 404 16.79 12.82 -11.90
CA ALA A 404 15.65 13.31 -12.67
C ALA A 404 16.13 14.20 -13.84
N VAL A 405 15.53 14.02 -15.00
CA VAL A 405 15.90 14.72 -16.23
C VAL A 405 14.97 15.90 -16.47
N PRO A 406 15.48 17.14 -16.58
CA PRO A 406 14.67 18.31 -16.93
C PRO A 406 14.00 18.13 -18.30
N GLY A 407 12.68 18.19 -18.33
CA GLY A 407 11.91 17.91 -19.53
C GLY A 407 10.56 18.63 -19.61
N ASP A 408 9.65 18.02 -20.34
CA ASP A 408 8.29 18.48 -20.54
C ASP A 408 7.30 17.34 -20.26
N LEU A 409 6.56 17.45 -19.17
CA LEU A 409 5.52 16.50 -18.77
C LEU A 409 4.30 16.52 -19.71
N GLY A 410 4.10 17.64 -20.43
CA GLY A 410 3.06 17.75 -21.45
C GLY A 410 3.27 16.84 -22.66
N LEU A 411 4.47 16.28 -22.85
CA LEU A 411 4.73 15.27 -23.90
C LEU A 411 4.28 13.87 -23.48
N VAL A 412 3.95 13.66 -22.21
CA VAL A 412 3.71 12.32 -21.64
C VAL A 412 2.34 12.19 -21.03
N LEU A 413 1.95 13.17 -20.18
CA LEU A 413 0.67 13.13 -19.49
C LEU A 413 -0.47 13.52 -20.44
N PRO A 414 -1.60 12.80 -20.43
CA PRO A 414 -2.78 13.19 -21.15
C PRO A 414 -3.24 14.62 -20.80
N TYR A 415 -3.79 15.33 -21.77
CA TYR A 415 -4.20 16.73 -21.56
C TYR A 415 -5.08 16.95 -20.31
N ASN A 416 -6.10 16.10 -20.14
CA ASN A 416 -6.98 16.22 -18.96
C ASN A 416 -6.25 15.94 -17.65
N THR A 417 -5.28 15.03 -17.63
CA THR A 417 -4.44 14.75 -16.45
C THR A 417 -3.60 15.97 -16.10
N MET A 418 -2.92 16.57 -17.08
CA MET A 418 -2.10 17.76 -16.85
C MET A 418 -2.96 18.95 -16.40
N LYS A 419 -4.10 19.19 -17.07
CA LYS A 419 -5.04 20.24 -16.70
C LYS A 419 -5.53 20.07 -15.27
N SER A 420 -5.89 18.87 -14.89
CA SER A 420 -6.37 18.53 -13.54
C SER A 420 -5.31 18.76 -12.46
N ILE A 421 -4.05 18.46 -12.74
CA ILE A 421 -2.92 18.73 -11.84
C ILE A 421 -2.73 20.24 -11.65
N ILE A 422 -2.80 21.00 -12.74
CA ILE A 422 -2.68 22.48 -12.69
C ILE A 422 -3.80 23.08 -11.83
N GLU A 423 -5.07 22.71 -12.08
CA GLU A 423 -6.23 23.18 -11.32
C GLU A 423 -6.09 22.85 -9.82
N MET A 424 -5.62 21.64 -9.50
CA MET A 424 -5.38 21.21 -8.12
C MET A 424 -4.29 22.04 -7.44
N ILE A 425 -3.18 22.36 -8.12
CA ILE A 425 -2.11 23.20 -7.58
C ILE A 425 -2.62 24.63 -7.32
N GLU A 426 -3.40 25.19 -8.25
CA GLU A 426 -3.99 26.51 -8.09
C GLU A 426 -5.01 26.56 -6.93
N ALA A 427 -5.81 25.52 -6.77
CA ALA A 427 -6.70 25.39 -5.63
C ALA A 427 -5.93 25.28 -4.30
N LEU A 428 -4.89 24.45 -4.26
CA LEU A 428 -4.03 24.28 -3.08
C LEU A 428 -3.32 25.55 -2.66
N ASP A 429 -3.03 26.48 -3.57
CA ASP A 429 -2.38 27.75 -3.25
C ASP A 429 -3.22 28.63 -2.29
N ASN A 430 -4.54 28.42 -2.23
CA ASN A 430 -5.42 29.05 -1.25
C ASN A 430 -5.29 28.46 0.16
N VAL A 431 -4.85 27.23 0.26
CA VAL A 431 -4.67 26.50 1.54
C VAL A 431 -3.24 26.59 2.03
N THR A 432 -2.29 26.51 1.11
CA THR A 432 -0.86 26.59 1.37
C THR A 432 -0.22 27.57 0.37
N PRO A 433 -0.26 28.89 0.66
CA PRO A 433 0.23 29.91 -0.25
C PRO A 433 1.70 29.70 -0.64
N GLY A 434 1.96 29.78 -1.93
CA GLY A 434 3.29 29.55 -2.50
C GLY A 434 3.47 28.16 -3.13
N ILE A 435 2.50 27.28 -3.07
CA ILE A 435 2.59 25.98 -3.77
C ILE A 435 2.51 26.14 -5.29
N ALA A 436 1.75 27.13 -5.78
CA ALA A 436 1.69 27.50 -7.20
C ALA A 436 2.85 28.41 -7.65
N ASN A 437 3.91 28.50 -6.86
CA ASN A 437 5.11 29.27 -7.21
C ASN A 437 5.82 28.64 -8.43
N GLU A 438 6.42 29.50 -9.27
CA GLU A 438 7.12 29.04 -10.48
C GLU A 438 8.29 28.08 -10.22
N HIS A 439 8.82 28.05 -8.99
CA HIS A 439 9.95 27.21 -8.58
C HIS A 439 9.52 25.85 -8.00
N THR A 440 8.23 25.60 -7.79
CA THR A 440 7.69 24.29 -7.43
C THR A 440 8.04 23.28 -8.52
N LEU A 441 8.51 22.09 -8.12
CA LEU A 441 8.96 21.04 -9.04
C LEU A 441 7.92 19.94 -9.13
N LEU A 442 7.71 19.43 -10.35
CA LEU A 442 6.85 18.28 -10.63
C LEU A 442 7.68 17.19 -11.28
N TYR A 443 7.65 16.01 -10.70
CA TYR A 443 8.32 14.82 -11.22
C TYR A 443 7.29 13.84 -11.76
N GLY A 444 7.48 13.35 -12.95
CA GLY A 444 6.56 12.42 -13.57
C GLY A 444 7.24 11.30 -14.35
N VAL A 445 6.57 10.20 -14.33
CA VAL A 445 5.20 9.90 -13.90
C VAL A 445 5.22 9.28 -12.52
N GLU A 446 4.27 9.62 -11.67
CA GLU A 446 3.88 8.80 -10.54
C GLU A 446 2.58 8.09 -10.88
N ALA A 447 2.50 6.79 -10.61
CA ALA A 447 1.30 6.02 -10.83
C ALA A 447 1.01 5.11 -9.62
N LYS A 448 -0.28 4.85 -9.39
CA LYS A 448 -0.73 3.84 -8.42
C LYS A 448 -1.67 2.88 -9.14
N PHE A 449 -1.23 1.63 -9.15
CA PHE A 449 -1.93 0.51 -9.77
C PHE A 449 -2.86 -0.14 -8.74
N TYR A 450 -4.00 -0.60 -9.22
CA TYR A 450 -4.97 -1.31 -8.40
C TYR A 450 -5.30 -2.66 -9.04
N SER A 451 -5.53 -3.64 -8.18
CA SER A 451 -5.92 -4.98 -8.63
C SER A 451 -7.32 -4.97 -9.22
N ALA A 452 -7.55 -5.77 -10.25
CA ALA A 452 -8.90 -6.08 -10.70
C ALA A 452 -9.67 -6.77 -9.56
N ARG A 453 -10.98 -6.57 -9.51
CA ARG A 453 -11.84 -7.16 -8.47
C ARG A 453 -12.87 -8.11 -9.08
N PRO A 454 -13.09 -9.27 -8.48
CA PRO A 454 -14.19 -10.13 -8.82
C PRO A 454 -15.52 -9.51 -8.34
N LYS A 455 -16.62 -9.96 -8.92
CA LYS A 455 -17.93 -9.75 -8.32
C LYS A 455 -18.00 -10.56 -7.03
N VAL A 456 -18.49 -9.93 -5.97
CA VAL A 456 -18.68 -10.57 -4.66
C VAL A 456 -20.12 -10.46 -4.21
N ARG A 457 -20.54 -11.47 -3.46
CA ARG A 457 -21.79 -11.53 -2.71
C ARG A 457 -21.57 -11.04 -1.28
N ASP A 458 -22.57 -11.19 -0.42
CA ASP A 458 -22.46 -10.87 0.99
C ASP A 458 -21.28 -11.60 1.63
N GLY A 459 -20.61 -10.96 2.58
CA GLY A 459 -19.42 -11.51 3.23
C GLY A 459 -18.19 -11.63 2.33
N PHE A 460 -18.19 -11.00 1.16
CA PHE A 460 -17.12 -11.07 0.15
C PHE A 460 -16.90 -12.48 -0.42
N GLU A 461 -17.94 -13.29 -0.43
CA GLU A 461 -17.93 -14.56 -1.15
C GLU A 461 -18.00 -14.29 -2.67
N SER A 462 -17.23 -15.06 -3.44
CA SER A 462 -17.24 -14.96 -4.90
C SER A 462 -18.50 -15.54 -5.54
N GLU A 463 -18.55 -15.60 -6.88
CA GLU A 463 -19.62 -16.34 -7.58
C GLU A 463 -19.46 -17.87 -7.42
N ILE A 464 -18.28 -18.37 -6.98
CA ILE A 464 -18.07 -19.76 -6.56
C ILE A 464 -18.38 -19.86 -5.07
N ASP A 465 -19.20 -20.83 -4.70
CA ASP A 465 -19.59 -21.07 -3.32
C ASP A 465 -18.39 -21.49 -2.46
N ASP A 466 -18.37 -21.07 -1.20
CA ASP A 466 -17.29 -21.32 -0.24
C ASP A 466 -15.92 -20.73 -0.61
N LEU A 467 -15.87 -19.86 -1.65
CA LEU A 467 -14.68 -19.12 -2.07
C LEU A 467 -14.81 -17.64 -1.75
N TYR A 468 -14.01 -17.18 -0.80
CA TYR A 468 -13.98 -15.79 -0.35
C TYR A 468 -12.74 -15.06 -0.86
N VAL A 469 -12.86 -13.76 -1.07
CA VAL A 469 -11.74 -12.91 -1.51
C VAL A 469 -11.58 -11.73 -0.57
N ALA A 470 -10.34 -11.36 -0.24
CA ALA A 470 -10.08 -10.28 0.70
C ALA A 470 -8.82 -9.45 0.36
N GLY A 471 -8.85 -8.22 0.81
CA GLY A 471 -7.70 -7.32 0.83
C GLY A 471 -7.36 -6.66 -0.51
N ASP A 472 -6.16 -6.09 -0.55
CA ASP A 472 -5.67 -5.27 -1.67
C ASP A 472 -5.52 -6.09 -2.96
N GLY A 473 -5.19 -7.38 -2.86
CA GLY A 473 -5.03 -8.28 -4.01
C GLY A 473 -6.33 -8.55 -4.75
N ALA A 474 -7.46 -8.52 -4.04
CA ALA A 474 -8.79 -8.66 -4.60
C ALA A 474 -9.40 -7.32 -5.07
N GLY A 475 -8.64 -6.22 -5.01
CA GLY A 475 -9.12 -4.91 -5.44
C GLY A 475 -10.18 -4.28 -4.54
N LEU A 476 -10.38 -4.79 -3.32
CA LEU A 476 -11.43 -4.34 -2.38
C LEU A 476 -10.92 -3.28 -1.41
N THR A 477 -9.64 -3.33 -1.06
CA THR A 477 -9.04 -2.45 -0.05
C THR A 477 -7.72 -1.84 -0.49
N ARG A 478 -7.23 -0.88 0.31
CA ARG A 478 -5.89 -0.31 0.18
C ARG A 478 -5.37 0.12 1.55
N GLY A 479 -4.36 -0.60 2.03
CA GLY A 479 -3.70 -0.29 3.31
C GLY A 479 -4.17 -1.15 4.48
N LEU A 480 -3.48 -0.96 5.63
CA LEU A 480 -3.56 -1.88 6.77
C LEU A 480 -4.98 -1.99 7.37
N ALA A 481 -5.60 -0.83 7.63
CA ALA A 481 -6.86 -0.76 8.37
C ALA A 481 -8.01 -1.41 7.60
N GLN A 482 -8.26 -0.98 6.36
CA GLN A 482 -9.35 -1.55 5.57
C GLN A 482 -9.08 -2.99 5.14
N ALA A 483 -7.82 -3.37 4.87
CA ALA A 483 -7.51 -4.77 4.59
C ALA A 483 -7.81 -5.66 5.82
N GLY A 484 -7.43 -5.22 7.01
CA GLY A 484 -7.79 -5.91 8.25
C GLY A 484 -9.31 -5.98 8.47
N ALA A 485 -10.01 -4.86 8.27
CA ALA A 485 -11.47 -4.81 8.38
C ALA A 485 -12.15 -5.78 7.41
N ASN A 486 -11.69 -5.85 6.16
CA ASN A 486 -12.22 -6.79 5.18
C ASN A 486 -12.02 -8.26 5.62
N GLY A 487 -10.85 -8.58 6.18
CA GLY A 487 -10.59 -9.92 6.74
C GLY A 487 -11.54 -10.28 7.89
N ILE A 488 -11.83 -9.34 8.81
CA ILE A 488 -12.81 -9.51 9.87
C ILE A 488 -14.22 -9.79 9.30
N LEU A 489 -14.63 -9.01 8.31
CA LEU A 489 -15.95 -9.16 7.67
C LEU A 489 -16.12 -10.53 7.00
N VAL A 490 -15.09 -11.00 6.28
CA VAL A 490 -15.07 -12.35 5.71
C VAL A 490 -15.22 -13.41 6.80
N ALA A 491 -14.43 -13.34 7.86
CA ALA A 491 -14.49 -14.32 8.95
C ALA A 491 -15.85 -14.33 9.70
N ARG A 492 -16.50 -13.16 9.80
CA ARG A 492 -17.82 -13.07 10.41
C ARG A 492 -18.92 -13.74 9.58
N HIS A 493 -18.74 -13.82 8.29
CA HIS A 493 -19.66 -14.48 7.37
C HIS A 493 -19.45 -16.00 7.34
N ILE A 494 -18.21 -16.47 7.46
CA ILE A 494 -17.84 -17.88 7.59
C ILE A 494 -18.37 -18.49 8.89
#